data_1a3b9e351ebd5490ac190689fa62b4e6
#
_entry.id   1a3b9e351ebd5490ac190689fa62b4e6
#
_cell.length_a   1.000
_cell.length_b   1.000
_cell.length_c   1.000
_cell.angle_alpha   90.00
_cell.angle_beta   90.00
_cell.angle_gamma   90.00
#
_symmetry.space_group_name_H-M   'P 1'
#
loop_
_entity.id
_entity.type
_entity.pdbx_description
1 polymer ?
#
loop_
_entity_poly.entity_id
_entity_poly.type
_entity_poly.pdbx_seq_one_letter_code
_entity_poly.pdbx_strand_id
1 'polypeptide(L)' 'PYNEHDFGAFDFKGKKIFWKIDYYDRNFEFASPDATDPAVTNRVLTIMYADEY' A
#
# COMPACT_ATOMS: atom_id res chain seq x y z
N PRO A 1 1.68 6.39 -15.68
CA PRO A 1 0.73 5.51 -15.82
C PRO A 1 0.08 4.76 -14.72
N TYR A 2 0.71 3.85 -14.05
CA TYR A 2 -0.03 3.09 -13.06
C TYR A 2 0.31 3.52 -11.68
N ASN A 3 -0.71 3.66 -10.86
CA ASN A 3 -0.50 3.73 -9.45
C ASN A 3 -0.36 2.31 -8.96
N GLU A 4 0.86 1.95 -8.61
CA GLU A 4 1.13 0.62 -8.12
C GLU A 4 1.00 0.55 -6.62
N HIS A 5 0.41 1.58 -6.03
CA HIS A 5 0.08 1.64 -4.63
C HIS A 5 -1.04 2.65 -4.43
N ASP A 6 -1.81 2.45 -3.38
CA ASP A 6 -2.78 3.40 -2.88
C ASP A 6 -2.32 3.88 -1.52
N PHE A 7 -2.65 5.11 -1.17
CA PHE A 7 -2.28 5.63 0.12
C PHE A 7 -3.27 6.69 0.57
N GLY A 8 -3.27 6.95 1.86
CA GLY A 8 -4.14 7.96 2.44
C GLY A 8 -3.76 8.26 3.87
N ALA A 9 -4.57 9.05 4.53
CA ALA A 9 -4.34 9.43 5.90
C ALA A 9 -5.66 9.60 6.62
N PHE A 10 -5.64 9.37 7.93
CA PHE A 10 -6.80 9.64 8.79
C PHE A 10 -6.31 10.04 10.17
N ASP A 11 -7.19 10.66 10.95
CA ASP A 11 -6.85 11.06 12.31
C ASP A 11 -7.44 10.05 13.29
N PHE A 12 -6.65 9.67 14.27
CA PHE A 12 -7.06 8.74 15.28
C PHE A 12 -6.50 9.19 16.62
N LYS A 13 -7.41 9.51 17.55
CA LYS A 13 -7.06 9.95 18.91
C LYS A 13 -6.06 11.09 18.90
N GLY A 14 -6.27 12.07 18.03
CA GLY A 14 -5.44 13.25 17.94
C GLY A 14 -4.12 13.05 17.21
N LYS A 15 -3.92 11.89 16.61
CA LYS A 15 -2.70 11.61 15.86
C LYS A 15 -3.05 11.33 14.41
N LYS A 16 -2.19 11.77 13.51
CA LYS A 16 -2.36 11.49 12.09
C LYS A 16 -1.72 10.15 11.78
N ILE A 17 -2.50 9.31 11.12
CA ILE A 17 -2.08 7.98 10.73
C ILE A 17 -2.00 7.92 9.22
N PHE A 18 -0.90 7.44 8.68
CA PHE A 18 -0.76 7.17 7.25
C PHE A 18 -0.95 5.69 7.01
N TRP A 19 -1.54 5.37 5.86
CA TRP A 19 -1.63 4.01 5.40
C TRP A 19 -1.27 3.96 3.94
N LYS A 20 -0.75 2.82 3.50
CA LYS A 20 -0.51 2.59 2.09
C LYS A 20 -0.70 1.12 1.78
N ILE A 21 -1.10 0.86 0.55
CA ILE A 21 -1.21 -0.50 0.05
C ILE A 21 -0.31 -0.57 -1.17
N ASP A 22 0.66 -1.47 -1.12
CA ASP A 22 1.55 -1.72 -2.24
C ASP A 22 1.13 -3.02 -2.90
N TYR A 23 1.24 -3.06 -4.22
CA TYR A 23 0.84 -4.21 -5.01
C TYR A 23 2.09 -4.81 -5.65
N TYR A 24 2.46 -6.00 -5.19
CA TYR A 24 3.65 -6.68 -5.64
C TYR A 24 3.29 -7.89 -6.48
N ASP A 25 4.24 -8.38 -7.26
CA ASP A 25 4.07 -9.65 -7.94
C ASP A 25 4.04 -10.78 -6.91
N ARG A 26 3.81 -12.00 -7.38
CA ARG A 26 3.66 -13.13 -6.46
C ARG A 26 4.93 -13.46 -5.68
N ASN A 27 6.07 -13.00 -6.15
CA ASN A 27 7.34 -13.23 -5.48
C ASN A 27 7.80 -12.06 -4.61
N PHE A 28 7.02 -10.98 -4.56
CA PHE A 28 7.35 -9.75 -3.82
C PHE A 28 8.64 -9.11 -4.30
N GLU A 29 9.00 -9.31 -5.57
CA GLU A 29 10.24 -8.77 -6.12
C GLU A 29 10.01 -7.50 -6.93
N PHE A 30 8.89 -7.42 -7.59
CA PHE A 30 8.58 -6.31 -8.48
C PHE A 30 7.15 -5.86 -8.26
N ALA A 31 6.81 -4.70 -8.83
CA ALA A 31 5.43 -4.27 -8.85
C ALA A 31 4.60 -5.28 -9.62
N SER A 32 3.34 -5.38 -9.24
CA SER A 32 2.43 -6.32 -9.89
C SER A 32 2.25 -5.99 -11.37
N PRO A 33 2.22 -7.00 -12.25
CA PRO A 33 1.92 -6.76 -13.65
C PRO A 33 0.47 -6.31 -13.87
N ASP A 34 -0.43 -6.66 -12.97
CA ASP A 34 -1.83 -6.21 -13.03
C ASP A 34 -2.36 -6.13 -11.60
N ALA A 35 -2.38 -4.92 -11.05
CA ALA A 35 -2.77 -4.70 -9.66
C ALA A 35 -4.23 -5.06 -9.38
N THR A 36 -5.06 -5.19 -10.41
CA THR A 36 -6.46 -5.56 -10.25
C THR A 36 -6.70 -7.05 -10.25
N ASP A 37 -5.68 -7.83 -10.60
CA ASP A 37 -5.82 -9.30 -10.70
C ASP A 37 -5.20 -9.96 -9.47
N PRO A 38 -6.02 -10.49 -8.55
CA PRO A 38 -5.49 -11.12 -7.33
C PRO A 38 -4.68 -12.39 -7.62
N ALA A 39 -4.81 -12.96 -8.78
CA ALA A 39 -4.06 -14.17 -9.13
C ALA A 39 -2.57 -13.88 -9.33
N VAL A 40 -2.22 -12.64 -9.67
CA VAL A 40 -0.83 -12.25 -9.94
C VAL A 40 -0.35 -11.13 -9.01
N THR A 41 -1.12 -10.81 -7.97
CA THR A 41 -0.84 -9.65 -7.13
C THR A 41 -0.89 -10.03 -5.66
N ASN A 42 0.13 -9.63 -4.93
CA ASN A 42 0.14 -9.63 -3.47
C ASN A 42 -0.03 -8.20 -3.00
N ARG A 43 -0.93 -7.99 -2.04
CA ARG A 43 -1.17 -6.69 -1.45
C ARG A 43 -0.50 -6.62 -0.10
N VAL A 44 0.21 -5.53 0.15
CA VAL A 44 0.85 -5.29 1.44
C VAL A 44 0.32 -3.99 2.00
N LEU A 45 -0.36 -4.05 3.13
CA LEU A 45 -0.88 -2.88 3.81
C LEU A 45 0.10 -2.46 4.89
N THR A 46 0.53 -1.20 4.84
CA THR A 46 1.39 -0.61 5.85
C THR A 46 0.62 0.52 6.53
N ILE A 47 0.63 0.52 7.86
CA ILE A 47 0.01 1.56 8.67
C ILE A 47 1.07 2.11 9.61
N MET A 48 1.18 3.43 9.67
CA MET A 48 2.21 4.06 10.49
C MET A 48 1.74 5.42 10.98
N TYR A 49 2.36 5.91 12.05
CA TYR A 49 2.14 7.30 12.45
C TYR A 49 2.80 8.22 11.44
N ALA A 50 2.19 9.39 11.21
CA ALA A 50 2.72 10.32 10.23
C ALA A 50 4.13 10.79 10.57
N ASP A 51 4.47 10.89 11.84
CA ASP A 51 5.80 11.33 12.26
C ASP A 51 6.86 10.23 12.13
N GLU A 52 6.44 9.03 11.76
CA GLU A 52 7.35 7.92 11.50
C GLU A 52 7.64 7.74 10.02
N TYR A 53 6.96 8.51 9.21
CA TYR A 53 7.06 8.36 7.76
C TYR A 53 8.41 8.82 7.21
#